data_b541c151dc7c12b30e037ffd51d83889
#
_entry.id   b541c151dc7c12b30e037ffd51d83889
#
_cell.length_a   1.000
_cell.length_b   1.000
_cell.length_c   1.000
_cell.angle_alpha   90.00
_cell.angle_beta   90.00
_cell.angle_gamma   90.00
#
_symmetry.space_group_name_H-M   'P 1'
#
loop_
_entity.id
_entity.type
_entity.pdbx_description
1 polymer ?
#
loop_
_entity_poly.entity_id
_entity_poly.type
_entity_poly.pdbx_seq_one_letter_code
_entity_poly.pdbx_strand_id
1 'polypeptide(L)'
;MNDAESMRLALALAERGRGWTAPNPMVGAVIVKDGAVIGQGWHERYGEPHAERNALASCTADPAGATMYVTLEPCCHHGKQPPCVDAILASGIRRVVIGSADPNPLVAGKGVAILRSRGVEVTENVLREECDALNKVFLHYITTGRPFVSMKYAMTMDGKIAAFTGASKWVTGETARSHVQQQRHRFRGIMVGVGTVLADDPLLACRMENGRNPVRVICDTHLRTPPQAQVVATADQIPTILATCCADPERQAVYQRAGCQVLCLNEKSGHVDLRQLMERLGREQIDSILLEGGGTLNWAALECGIVQQVQAYIAPKLFGGRDAKTPVEGVGVPAPDNAFRLKNSRLERLGEDLLIESEVEYPCSQES
;
A
#
# COMPACT_ATOMS: atom_id res chain seq x y z
N MET A 1 -26.98 15.86 -11.74
CA MET A 1 -25.57 15.70 -11.25
C MET A 1 -24.63 15.97 -12.41
N ASN A 2 -23.53 16.71 -12.17
CA ASN A 2 -22.47 16.89 -13.16
C ASN A 2 -21.44 15.73 -13.12
N ASP A 3 -20.53 15.69 -14.10
CA ASP A 3 -19.54 14.59 -14.19
C ASP A 3 -18.64 14.49 -12.94
N ALA A 4 -18.20 15.62 -12.39
CA ALA A 4 -17.35 15.65 -11.20
C ALA A 4 -18.08 15.14 -9.94
N GLU A 5 -19.34 15.50 -9.77
CA GLU A 5 -20.16 15.01 -8.64
C GLU A 5 -20.36 13.49 -8.71
N SER A 6 -20.69 12.96 -9.90
CA SER A 6 -20.87 11.54 -10.13
C SER A 6 -19.57 10.75 -9.93
N MET A 7 -18.43 11.32 -10.38
CA MET A 7 -17.12 10.71 -10.18
C MET A 7 -16.70 10.68 -8.70
N ARG A 8 -17.02 11.73 -7.92
CA ARG A 8 -16.79 11.70 -6.46
C ARG A 8 -17.61 10.63 -5.74
N LEU A 9 -18.84 10.35 -6.19
CA LEU A 9 -19.59 9.21 -5.68
C LEU A 9 -18.91 7.89 -6.02
N ALA A 10 -18.40 7.73 -7.25
CA ALA A 10 -17.64 6.54 -7.63
C ALA A 10 -16.35 6.38 -6.79
N LEU A 11 -15.62 7.47 -6.51
CA LEU A 11 -14.45 7.49 -5.62
C LEU A 11 -14.81 7.06 -4.20
N ALA A 12 -15.90 7.57 -3.64
CA ALA A 12 -16.37 7.20 -2.31
C ALA A 12 -16.77 5.71 -2.22
N LEU A 13 -17.32 5.14 -3.29
CA LEU A 13 -17.60 3.70 -3.40
C LEU A 13 -16.30 2.89 -3.48
N ALA A 14 -15.34 3.32 -4.29
CA ALA A 14 -14.05 2.64 -4.44
C ALA A 14 -13.30 2.49 -3.10
N GLU A 15 -13.36 3.49 -2.22
CA GLU A 15 -12.77 3.47 -0.88
C GLU A 15 -13.25 2.28 -0.02
N ARG A 16 -14.45 1.76 -0.24
CA ARG A 16 -15.00 0.60 0.49
C ARG A 16 -14.22 -0.70 0.23
N GLY A 17 -13.50 -0.79 -0.91
CA GLY A 17 -12.63 -1.91 -1.23
C GLY A 17 -11.25 -1.88 -0.54
N ARG A 18 -10.96 -0.82 0.23
CA ARG A 18 -9.66 -0.61 0.87
C ARG A 18 -9.24 -1.80 1.74
N GLY A 19 -8.02 -2.31 1.52
CA GLY A 19 -7.45 -3.45 2.22
C GLY A 19 -7.91 -4.82 1.71
N TRP A 20 -8.93 -4.90 0.83
CA TRP A 20 -9.49 -6.16 0.34
C TRP A 20 -9.18 -6.45 -1.13
N THR A 21 -8.99 -5.42 -1.95
CA THR A 21 -8.80 -5.58 -3.40
C THR A 21 -7.39 -5.96 -3.81
N ALA A 22 -6.38 -5.68 -2.98
CA ALA A 22 -4.96 -5.90 -3.31
C ALA A 22 -4.66 -7.32 -3.83
N PRO A 23 -3.90 -7.49 -4.92
CA PRO A 23 -3.14 -6.45 -5.65
C PRO A 23 -3.94 -5.71 -6.75
N ASN A 24 -5.26 -5.92 -6.86
CA ASN A 24 -6.12 -5.19 -7.77
C ASN A 24 -6.35 -3.74 -7.29
N PRO A 25 -6.67 -2.80 -8.21
CA PRO A 25 -7.01 -1.43 -7.85
C PRO A 25 -8.34 -1.35 -7.10
N MET A 26 -8.48 -0.30 -6.32
CA MET A 26 -9.78 0.12 -5.78
C MET A 26 -10.54 0.84 -6.88
N VAL A 27 -11.67 0.27 -7.31
CA VAL A 27 -12.50 0.85 -8.37
C VAL A 27 -13.92 1.00 -7.87
N GLY A 28 -14.54 2.12 -8.21
CA GLY A 28 -15.96 2.38 -8.00
C GLY A 28 -16.62 2.79 -9.31
N ALA A 29 -17.88 2.43 -9.45
CA ALA A 29 -18.69 2.76 -10.61
C ALA A 29 -20.10 3.23 -10.20
N VAL A 30 -20.62 4.23 -10.93
CA VAL A 30 -21.96 4.79 -10.75
C VAL A 30 -22.62 4.90 -12.11
N ILE A 31 -23.91 4.51 -12.20
CA ILE A 31 -24.68 4.60 -13.42
C ILE A 31 -25.79 5.65 -13.21
N VAL A 32 -25.82 6.64 -14.09
CA VAL A 32 -26.77 7.76 -14.03
C VAL A 32 -27.62 7.77 -15.30
N LYS A 33 -28.95 7.86 -15.13
CA LYS A 33 -29.93 8.02 -16.22
C LYS A 33 -30.90 9.12 -15.84
N ASP A 34 -31.14 10.03 -16.76
CA ASP A 34 -32.08 11.15 -16.61
C ASP A 34 -31.82 11.97 -15.31
N GLY A 35 -30.53 12.15 -14.96
CA GLY A 35 -30.11 12.88 -13.75
C GLY A 35 -30.19 12.09 -12.44
N ALA A 36 -30.73 10.86 -12.44
CA ALA A 36 -30.86 10.00 -11.27
C ALA A 36 -29.82 8.88 -11.28
N VAL A 37 -29.26 8.53 -10.11
CA VAL A 37 -28.41 7.33 -9.93
C VAL A 37 -29.32 6.10 -9.94
N ILE A 38 -29.08 5.20 -10.91
CA ILE A 38 -29.83 3.94 -11.05
C ILE A 38 -29.01 2.70 -10.69
N GLY A 39 -27.67 2.80 -10.61
CA GLY A 39 -26.79 1.71 -10.23
C GLY A 39 -25.52 2.19 -9.58
N GLN A 40 -25.00 1.41 -8.64
CA GLN A 40 -23.76 1.70 -7.89
C GLN A 40 -22.99 0.40 -7.61
N GLY A 41 -21.67 0.44 -7.68
CA GLY A 41 -20.84 -0.71 -7.36
C GLY A 41 -19.39 -0.32 -7.10
N TRP A 42 -18.69 -1.19 -6.43
CA TRP A 42 -17.23 -1.10 -6.24
C TRP A 42 -16.62 -2.50 -6.35
N HIS A 43 -15.32 -2.55 -6.58
CA HIS A 43 -14.59 -3.81 -6.48
C HIS A 43 -14.43 -4.15 -4.99
N GLU A 44 -15.11 -5.20 -4.53
CA GLU A 44 -15.21 -5.51 -3.11
C GLU A 44 -13.98 -6.25 -2.61
N ARG A 45 -13.57 -7.30 -3.34
CA ARG A 45 -12.43 -8.16 -2.96
C ARG A 45 -11.70 -8.72 -4.17
N TYR A 46 -10.42 -9.01 -4.00
CA TYR A 46 -9.61 -9.66 -5.01
C TYR A 46 -10.25 -10.97 -5.53
N GLY A 47 -10.43 -11.05 -6.84
CA GLY A 47 -11.05 -12.21 -7.52
C GLY A 47 -12.56 -12.15 -7.68
N GLU A 48 -13.25 -11.24 -7.00
CA GLU A 48 -14.69 -11.00 -7.13
C GLU A 48 -15.01 -10.06 -8.31
N PRO A 49 -16.30 -9.85 -8.64
CA PRO A 49 -16.70 -8.97 -9.74
C PRO A 49 -16.12 -7.55 -9.60
N HIS A 50 -15.83 -6.93 -10.74
CA HIS A 50 -15.35 -5.56 -10.80
C HIS A 50 -16.51 -4.56 -10.58
N ALA A 51 -16.16 -3.31 -10.30
CA ALA A 51 -17.08 -2.24 -9.94
C ALA A 51 -18.19 -2.04 -10.98
N GLU A 52 -17.83 -2.08 -12.27
CA GLU A 52 -18.75 -1.89 -13.38
C GLU A 52 -19.83 -2.99 -13.40
N ARG A 53 -19.43 -4.24 -13.16
CA ARG A 53 -20.37 -5.38 -13.08
C ARG A 53 -21.27 -5.27 -11.86
N ASN A 54 -20.72 -4.88 -10.72
CA ASN A 54 -21.52 -4.67 -9.51
C ASN A 54 -22.49 -3.50 -9.68
N ALA A 55 -22.07 -2.41 -10.34
CA ALA A 55 -22.96 -1.28 -10.66
C ALA A 55 -24.09 -1.69 -11.61
N LEU A 56 -23.79 -2.49 -12.65
CA LEU A 56 -24.81 -3.01 -13.57
C LEU A 56 -25.79 -3.96 -12.86
N ALA A 57 -25.30 -4.84 -11.99
CA ALA A 57 -26.11 -5.78 -11.23
C ALA A 57 -27.04 -5.08 -10.22
N SER A 58 -26.66 -3.89 -9.73
CA SER A 58 -27.44 -3.10 -8.77
C SER A 58 -28.45 -2.16 -9.42
N CYS A 59 -28.56 -2.13 -10.76
CA CYS A 59 -29.44 -1.22 -11.45
C CYS A 59 -30.91 -1.40 -11.04
N THR A 60 -31.56 -0.30 -10.67
CA THR A 60 -33.00 -0.25 -10.34
C THR A 60 -33.88 0.04 -11.55
N ALA A 61 -33.26 0.36 -12.72
CA ALA A 61 -33.93 0.60 -14.01
C ALA A 61 -33.02 0.11 -15.15
N ASP A 62 -33.58 0.00 -16.37
CA ASP A 62 -32.82 -0.37 -17.56
C ASP A 62 -31.66 0.61 -17.81
N PRO A 63 -30.37 0.16 -17.83
CA PRO A 63 -29.21 1.00 -18.04
C PRO A 63 -29.02 1.45 -19.51
N ALA A 64 -29.81 0.96 -20.44
CA ALA A 64 -29.71 1.38 -21.84
C ALA A 64 -29.89 2.90 -22.01
N GLY A 65 -28.95 3.53 -22.70
CA GLY A 65 -28.87 4.99 -22.89
C GLY A 65 -28.30 5.78 -21.72
N ALA A 66 -27.98 5.15 -20.58
CA ALA A 66 -27.40 5.79 -19.39
C ALA A 66 -25.91 6.21 -19.58
N THR A 67 -25.39 6.95 -18.62
CA THR A 67 -23.96 7.27 -18.46
C THR A 67 -23.40 6.47 -17.28
N MET A 68 -22.27 5.77 -17.49
CA MET A 68 -21.48 5.13 -16.45
C MET A 68 -20.27 6.00 -16.09
N TYR A 69 -20.05 6.23 -14.82
CA TYR A 69 -18.86 6.86 -14.25
C TYR A 69 -18.02 5.78 -13.56
N VAL A 70 -16.74 5.69 -13.89
CA VAL A 70 -15.84 4.68 -13.34
C VAL A 70 -14.48 5.31 -13.05
N THR A 71 -13.93 5.02 -11.88
CA THR A 71 -12.70 5.67 -11.38
C THR A 71 -11.43 5.25 -12.10
N LEU A 72 -11.44 4.12 -12.83
CA LEU A 72 -10.31 3.60 -13.62
C LEU A 72 -10.83 3.07 -14.95
N GLU A 73 -9.97 3.07 -15.99
CA GLU A 73 -10.30 2.53 -17.32
C GLU A 73 -10.84 1.10 -17.23
N PRO A 74 -12.01 0.79 -17.82
CA PRO A 74 -12.59 -0.55 -17.83
C PRO A 74 -11.69 -1.58 -18.51
N CYS A 75 -11.50 -2.73 -17.87
CA CYS A 75 -10.67 -3.80 -18.39
C CYS A 75 -11.25 -4.42 -19.67
N CYS A 76 -10.35 -4.79 -20.62
CA CYS A 76 -10.68 -5.37 -21.93
C CYS A 76 -10.10 -6.77 -22.14
N HIS A 77 -9.47 -7.36 -21.12
CA HIS A 77 -8.86 -8.69 -21.19
C HIS A 77 -9.55 -9.67 -20.23
N HIS A 78 -9.49 -10.96 -20.54
CA HIS A 78 -9.92 -12.02 -19.66
C HIS A 78 -8.86 -12.24 -18.58
N GLY A 79 -9.23 -11.96 -17.33
CA GLY A 79 -8.47 -12.29 -16.13
C GLY A 79 -9.21 -13.35 -15.31
N LYS A 80 -9.33 -13.12 -14.00
CA LYS A 80 -10.22 -13.93 -13.15
C LYS A 80 -11.70 -13.66 -13.44
N GLN A 81 -12.00 -12.49 -13.98
CA GLN A 81 -13.33 -12.06 -14.40
C GLN A 81 -13.36 -11.80 -15.91
N PRO A 82 -14.53 -11.94 -16.57
CA PRO A 82 -14.70 -11.52 -17.97
C PRO A 82 -14.52 -10.00 -18.12
N PRO A 83 -14.14 -9.49 -19.30
CA PRO A 83 -13.92 -8.07 -19.55
C PRO A 83 -15.11 -7.19 -19.14
N CYS A 84 -14.84 -6.07 -18.47
CA CYS A 84 -15.89 -5.10 -18.14
C CYS A 84 -16.44 -4.37 -19.36
N VAL A 85 -15.60 -4.14 -20.39
CA VAL A 85 -16.00 -3.55 -21.67
C VAL A 85 -17.15 -4.33 -22.28
N ASP A 86 -17.12 -5.68 -22.27
CA ASP A 86 -18.19 -6.52 -22.82
C ASP A 86 -19.52 -6.33 -22.05
N ALA A 87 -19.46 -6.24 -20.71
CA ALA A 87 -20.66 -6.00 -19.91
C ALA A 87 -21.25 -4.61 -20.15
N ILE A 88 -20.41 -3.59 -20.31
CA ILE A 88 -20.83 -2.21 -20.65
C ILE A 88 -21.53 -2.19 -22.02
N LEU A 89 -20.95 -2.82 -23.03
CA LEU A 89 -21.54 -2.90 -24.38
C LEU A 89 -22.87 -3.65 -24.38
N ALA A 90 -22.93 -4.77 -23.68
CA ALA A 90 -24.17 -5.59 -23.58
C ALA A 90 -25.29 -4.86 -22.85
N SER A 91 -24.99 -3.94 -21.95
CA SER A 91 -25.99 -3.19 -21.17
C SER A 91 -26.61 -2.00 -21.93
N GLY A 92 -26.11 -1.65 -23.11
CA GLY A 92 -26.61 -0.52 -23.88
C GLY A 92 -26.28 0.86 -23.30
N ILE A 93 -25.29 0.95 -22.39
CA ILE A 93 -24.78 2.24 -21.91
C ILE A 93 -24.27 3.07 -23.07
N ARG A 94 -24.71 4.33 -23.13
CA ARG A 94 -24.37 5.25 -24.22
C ARG A 94 -23.08 6.02 -24.01
N ARG A 95 -22.76 6.34 -22.76
CA ARG A 95 -21.60 7.17 -22.38
C ARG A 95 -20.84 6.56 -21.20
N VAL A 96 -19.51 6.56 -21.28
CA VAL A 96 -18.63 6.17 -20.17
C VAL A 96 -17.71 7.34 -19.82
N VAL A 97 -17.69 7.73 -18.55
CA VAL A 97 -16.80 8.76 -18.00
C VAL A 97 -15.75 8.09 -17.11
N ILE A 98 -14.49 8.27 -17.44
CA ILE A 98 -13.36 7.58 -16.83
C ILE A 98 -12.54 8.58 -16.00
N GLY A 99 -12.20 8.20 -14.76
CA GLY A 99 -11.35 9.01 -13.87
C GLY A 99 -9.88 8.96 -14.30
N SER A 100 -9.27 7.80 -14.23
CA SER A 100 -7.85 7.58 -14.54
C SER A 100 -7.66 6.51 -15.63
N ALA A 101 -6.62 6.64 -16.45
CA ALA A 101 -6.18 5.59 -17.35
C ALA A 101 -5.51 4.44 -16.56
N ASP A 102 -5.66 3.21 -17.04
CA ASP A 102 -4.93 2.06 -16.50
C ASP A 102 -3.57 1.93 -17.19
N PRO A 103 -2.44 2.04 -16.47
CA PRO A 103 -1.10 1.90 -17.05
C PRO A 103 -0.73 0.44 -17.36
N ASN A 104 -1.56 -0.53 -17.01
CA ASN A 104 -1.33 -1.94 -17.31
C ASN A 104 -1.25 -2.16 -18.85
N PRO A 105 -0.13 -2.69 -19.38
CA PRO A 105 0.02 -2.91 -20.82
C PRO A 105 -1.07 -3.79 -21.46
N LEU A 106 -1.78 -4.58 -20.65
CA LEU A 106 -2.92 -5.38 -21.12
C LEU A 106 -4.19 -4.54 -21.33
N VAL A 107 -4.31 -3.37 -20.69
CA VAL A 107 -5.46 -2.47 -20.72
C VAL A 107 -5.12 -1.18 -21.48
N ALA A 108 -4.23 -0.39 -20.98
CA ALA A 108 -3.66 0.89 -21.49
C ALA A 108 -4.29 1.45 -22.78
N GLY A 109 -5.44 2.10 -22.69
CA GLY A 109 -6.17 2.73 -23.81
C GLY A 109 -6.97 1.76 -24.69
N LYS A 110 -6.81 0.45 -24.51
CA LYS A 110 -7.52 -0.55 -25.34
C LYS A 110 -9.01 -0.63 -24.98
N GLY A 111 -9.33 -0.52 -23.69
CA GLY A 111 -10.73 -0.46 -23.23
C GLY A 111 -11.48 0.72 -23.84
N VAL A 112 -10.87 1.90 -23.78
CA VAL A 112 -11.39 3.13 -24.41
C VAL A 112 -11.56 2.97 -25.92
N ALA A 113 -10.54 2.43 -26.61
CA ALA A 113 -10.60 2.22 -28.06
C ALA A 113 -11.75 1.28 -28.46
N ILE A 114 -11.96 0.18 -27.74
CA ILE A 114 -13.06 -0.76 -27.98
C ILE A 114 -14.41 -0.07 -27.78
N LEU A 115 -14.62 0.64 -26.66
CA LEU A 115 -15.88 1.35 -26.38
C LEU A 115 -16.22 2.36 -27.49
N ARG A 116 -15.24 3.20 -27.88
CA ARG A 116 -15.42 4.18 -28.98
C ARG A 116 -15.71 3.53 -30.31
N SER A 117 -15.03 2.44 -30.66
CA SER A 117 -15.26 1.72 -31.92
C SER A 117 -16.67 1.09 -32.02
N ARG A 118 -17.32 0.90 -30.87
CA ARG A 118 -18.68 0.37 -30.77
C ARG A 118 -19.74 1.44 -30.55
N GLY A 119 -19.39 2.73 -30.74
CA GLY A 119 -20.30 3.86 -30.69
C GLY A 119 -20.61 4.38 -29.28
N VAL A 120 -19.89 3.94 -28.25
CA VAL A 120 -20.00 4.49 -26.88
C VAL A 120 -19.20 5.81 -26.80
N GLU A 121 -19.84 6.89 -26.33
CA GLU A 121 -19.15 8.14 -26.03
C GLU A 121 -18.23 7.96 -24.82
N VAL A 122 -16.95 8.34 -24.92
CA VAL A 122 -15.97 8.21 -23.82
C VAL A 122 -15.35 9.55 -23.50
N THR A 123 -15.52 9.99 -22.24
CA THR A 123 -14.83 11.14 -21.64
C THR A 123 -13.79 10.63 -20.65
N GLU A 124 -12.57 11.12 -20.70
CA GLU A 124 -11.44 10.65 -19.88
C GLU A 124 -10.93 11.76 -18.96
N ASN A 125 -10.17 11.37 -17.93
CA ASN A 125 -9.45 12.26 -17.01
C ASN A 125 -10.35 13.14 -16.11
N VAL A 126 -11.55 12.68 -15.78
CA VAL A 126 -12.43 13.40 -14.85
C VAL A 126 -12.00 13.10 -13.42
N LEU A 127 -11.52 14.11 -12.69
CA LEU A 127 -10.91 14.01 -11.37
C LEU A 127 -9.72 13.03 -11.35
N ARG A 128 -8.88 13.10 -12.37
CA ARG A 128 -7.74 12.19 -12.54
C ARG A 128 -6.82 12.18 -11.33
N GLU A 129 -6.44 13.34 -10.81
CA GLU A 129 -5.53 13.43 -9.66
C GLU A 129 -6.11 12.74 -8.42
N GLU A 130 -7.41 12.87 -8.17
CA GLU A 130 -8.10 12.19 -7.05
C GLU A 130 -8.15 10.67 -7.28
N CYS A 131 -8.38 10.22 -8.52
CA CYS A 131 -8.38 8.79 -8.88
C CYS A 131 -6.99 8.17 -8.80
N ASP A 132 -5.95 8.86 -9.25
CA ASP A 132 -4.56 8.43 -9.17
C ASP A 132 -4.10 8.34 -7.70
N ALA A 133 -4.44 9.33 -6.88
CA ALA A 133 -4.13 9.34 -5.45
C ALA A 133 -4.79 8.18 -4.69
N LEU A 134 -6.01 7.81 -5.06
CA LEU A 134 -6.70 6.63 -4.51
C LEU A 134 -5.91 5.35 -4.79
N ASN A 135 -5.40 5.21 -6.01
CA ASN A 135 -4.77 3.99 -6.53
C ASN A 135 -3.23 4.06 -6.62
N LYS A 136 -2.57 4.98 -5.90
CA LYS A 136 -1.10 5.14 -5.97
C LYS A 136 -0.30 3.85 -5.73
N VAL A 137 -0.80 2.96 -4.86
CA VAL A 137 -0.19 1.64 -4.61
C VAL A 137 -0.26 0.78 -5.86
N PHE A 138 -1.45 0.63 -6.44
CA PHE A 138 -1.66 -0.14 -7.67
C PHE A 138 -0.84 0.42 -8.83
N LEU A 139 -0.89 1.74 -9.05
CA LEU A 139 -0.16 2.40 -10.13
C LEU A 139 1.35 2.16 -10.02
N HIS A 140 1.92 2.27 -8.81
CA HIS A 140 3.32 1.95 -8.57
C HIS A 140 3.63 0.47 -8.86
N TYR A 141 2.82 -0.43 -8.30
CA TYR A 141 3.07 -1.86 -8.43
C TYR A 141 2.96 -2.35 -9.87
N ILE A 142 1.92 -1.94 -10.59
CA ILE A 142 1.68 -2.41 -11.97
C ILE A 142 2.73 -1.89 -12.96
N THR A 143 3.33 -0.73 -12.68
CA THR A 143 4.36 -0.13 -13.54
C THR A 143 5.78 -0.61 -13.20
N THR A 144 6.06 -0.94 -11.92
CA THR A 144 7.42 -1.29 -11.48
C THR A 144 7.62 -2.77 -11.20
N GLY A 145 6.53 -3.52 -10.96
CA GLY A 145 6.56 -4.89 -10.46
C GLY A 145 7.07 -5.02 -9.01
N ARG A 146 7.22 -3.91 -8.29
CA ARG A 146 7.74 -3.84 -6.93
C ARG A 146 6.70 -3.27 -5.96
N PRO A 147 6.70 -3.68 -4.66
CA PRO A 147 5.82 -3.10 -3.65
C PRO A 147 5.99 -1.60 -3.52
N PHE A 148 4.87 -0.89 -3.31
CA PHE A 148 4.86 0.47 -2.80
C PHE A 148 5.22 0.45 -1.31
N VAL A 149 6.30 1.10 -0.91
CA VAL A 149 6.75 1.13 0.48
C VAL A 149 6.36 2.44 1.15
N SER A 150 5.56 2.33 2.22
CA SER A 150 5.26 3.45 3.12
C SER A 150 6.07 3.26 4.41
N MET A 151 7.03 4.14 4.65
CA MET A 151 7.82 4.16 5.88
C MET A 151 7.02 4.86 6.98
N LYS A 152 6.70 4.13 8.04
CA LYS A 152 5.94 4.64 9.17
C LYS A 152 6.77 4.67 10.43
N TYR A 153 6.77 5.78 11.14
CA TYR A 153 7.32 5.87 12.49
C TYR A 153 6.45 6.74 13.41
N ALA A 154 6.55 6.48 14.72
CA ALA A 154 5.94 7.31 15.75
C ALA A 154 7.07 7.89 16.62
N MET A 155 7.09 9.20 16.77
CA MET A 155 8.13 9.90 17.51
C MET A 155 7.56 11.00 18.41
N THR A 156 8.35 11.42 19.36
CA THR A 156 8.11 12.65 20.14
C THR A 156 8.41 13.90 19.32
N MET A 157 8.00 15.06 19.80
CA MET A 157 8.28 16.35 19.15
C MET A 157 9.80 16.62 19.00
N ASP A 158 10.62 16.07 19.88
CA ASP A 158 12.09 16.13 19.82
C ASP A 158 12.73 14.95 19.06
N GLY A 159 11.94 14.21 18.27
CA GLY A 159 12.41 13.21 17.32
C GLY A 159 12.84 11.87 17.94
N LYS A 160 12.29 11.46 19.08
CA LYS A 160 12.64 10.19 19.73
C LYS A 160 11.56 9.13 19.55
N ILE A 161 11.98 7.91 19.16
CA ILE A 161 11.07 6.75 19.02
C ILE A 161 11.01 5.87 20.27
N ALA A 162 11.93 6.07 21.20
CA ALA A 162 12.00 5.41 22.52
C ALA A 162 12.70 6.32 23.53
N ALA A 163 12.45 6.11 24.82
CA ALA A 163 13.22 6.70 25.90
C ALA A 163 14.67 6.16 25.90
N PHE A 164 15.59 6.82 26.62
CA PHE A 164 16.99 6.37 26.70
C PHE A 164 17.15 4.94 27.27
N THR A 165 16.17 4.45 28.02
CA THR A 165 16.12 3.07 28.55
C THR A 165 15.71 2.05 27.48
N GLY A 166 15.28 2.50 26.30
CA GLY A 166 14.69 1.65 25.26
C GLY A 166 13.18 1.47 25.36
N ALA A 167 12.52 1.99 26.40
CA ALA A 167 11.07 1.91 26.53
C ALA A 167 10.37 2.73 25.43
N SER A 168 9.53 2.08 24.61
CA SER A 168 8.83 2.64 23.44
C SER A 168 7.31 2.68 23.58
N LYS A 169 6.73 2.07 24.60
CA LYS A 169 5.26 1.94 24.81
C LYS A 169 4.77 2.93 25.88
N TRP A 170 3.94 3.94 25.54
CA TRP A 170 3.47 4.32 24.21
C TRP A 170 3.92 5.74 23.89
N VAL A 171 4.50 5.93 22.73
CA VAL A 171 4.90 7.27 22.26
C VAL A 171 3.66 8.07 21.92
N THR A 172 2.80 7.57 21.02
CA THR A 172 1.57 8.21 20.54
C THR A 172 0.32 7.74 21.29
N GLY A 173 -0.75 8.52 21.18
CA GLY A 173 -2.05 8.25 21.80
C GLY A 173 -2.86 7.15 21.09
N GLU A 174 -4.05 6.86 21.61
CA GLU A 174 -4.90 5.76 21.15
C GLU A 174 -5.43 5.98 19.73
N THR A 175 -5.85 7.19 19.40
CA THR A 175 -6.37 7.53 18.07
C THR A 175 -5.32 7.27 16.98
N ALA A 176 -4.07 7.70 17.21
CA ALA A 176 -2.97 7.43 16.28
C ALA A 176 -2.68 5.92 16.16
N ARG A 177 -2.68 5.18 17.28
CA ARG A 177 -2.50 3.73 17.25
C ARG A 177 -3.63 3.00 16.53
N SER A 178 -4.87 3.46 16.66
CA SER A 178 -6.02 2.93 15.90
C SER A 178 -5.87 3.19 14.40
N HIS A 179 -5.40 4.37 14.01
CA HIS A 179 -5.07 4.67 12.61
C HIS A 179 -3.96 3.74 12.07
N VAL A 180 -2.93 3.43 12.86
CA VAL A 180 -1.89 2.44 12.47
C VAL A 180 -2.49 1.06 12.22
N GLN A 181 -3.53 0.63 12.97
CA GLN A 181 -4.21 -0.64 12.69
C GLN A 181 -4.92 -0.61 11.33
N GLN A 182 -5.51 0.53 10.95
CA GLN A 182 -6.09 0.71 9.61
C GLN A 182 -5.00 0.61 8.52
N GLN A 183 -3.81 1.16 8.76
CA GLN A 183 -2.70 0.99 7.82
C GLN A 183 -2.25 -0.48 7.72
N ARG A 184 -2.16 -1.21 8.83
CA ARG A 184 -1.86 -2.65 8.81
C ARG A 184 -2.90 -3.48 8.07
N HIS A 185 -4.17 -3.08 8.10
CA HIS A 185 -5.22 -3.67 7.27
C HIS A 185 -5.04 -3.34 5.79
N ARG A 186 -4.67 -2.09 5.49
CA ARG A 186 -4.54 -1.56 4.12
C ARG A 186 -3.37 -2.17 3.37
N PHE A 187 -2.18 -2.19 3.98
CA PHE A 187 -0.96 -2.68 3.34
C PHE A 187 -0.91 -4.20 3.28
N ARG A 188 -0.42 -4.75 2.16
CA ARG A 188 -0.32 -6.20 1.97
C ARG A 188 0.73 -6.84 2.86
N GLY A 189 1.85 -6.15 3.10
CA GLY A 189 2.91 -6.60 3.98
C GLY A 189 3.28 -5.58 5.05
N ILE A 190 3.86 -6.06 6.15
CA ILE A 190 4.50 -5.25 7.20
C ILE A 190 5.96 -5.68 7.31
N MET A 191 6.89 -4.74 7.28
CA MET A 191 8.32 -5.02 7.31
C MET A 191 9.00 -4.39 8.52
N VAL A 192 9.79 -5.20 9.23
CA VAL A 192 10.63 -4.76 10.35
C VAL A 192 12.02 -5.38 10.25
N GLY A 193 13.00 -4.80 10.93
CA GLY A 193 14.31 -5.44 11.15
C GLY A 193 14.29 -6.38 12.35
N VAL A 194 15.21 -7.34 12.38
CA VAL A 194 15.39 -8.27 13.50
C VAL A 194 15.60 -7.55 14.83
N GLY A 195 16.21 -6.37 14.85
CA GLY A 195 16.36 -5.56 16.06
C GLY A 195 15.04 -5.22 16.74
N THR A 196 13.97 -4.97 15.97
CA THR A 196 12.62 -4.75 16.51
C THR A 196 12.04 -6.04 17.12
N VAL A 197 12.27 -7.19 16.48
CA VAL A 197 11.83 -8.49 17.00
C VAL A 197 12.53 -8.81 18.33
N LEU A 198 13.84 -8.59 18.40
CA LEU A 198 14.64 -8.84 19.61
C LEU A 198 14.27 -7.90 20.77
N ALA A 199 13.90 -6.65 20.48
CA ALA A 199 13.59 -5.66 21.50
C ALA A 199 12.17 -5.78 22.06
N ASP A 200 11.17 -6.00 21.18
CA ASP A 200 9.76 -5.83 21.51
C ASP A 200 8.92 -7.11 21.39
N ASP A 201 9.47 -8.19 20.80
CA ASP A 201 8.75 -9.43 20.44
C ASP A 201 7.34 -9.15 19.89
N PRO A 202 7.21 -8.38 18.82
CA PRO A 202 5.91 -7.90 18.37
C PRO A 202 5.17 -8.98 17.59
N LEU A 203 3.84 -9.06 17.75
CA LEU A 203 3.01 -9.94 16.93
C LEU A 203 2.87 -9.46 15.46
N LEU A 204 2.99 -8.15 15.19
CA LEU A 204 2.84 -7.52 13.87
C LEU A 204 1.51 -7.84 13.17
N ALA A 205 0.44 -7.99 13.91
CA ALA A 205 -0.91 -8.29 13.42
C ALA A 205 -1.75 -7.02 13.31
N CYS A 206 -2.80 -7.09 12.49
CA CYS A 206 -3.91 -6.14 12.51
C CYS A 206 -4.89 -6.56 13.61
N ARG A 207 -5.21 -5.64 14.53
CA ARG A 207 -6.11 -5.86 15.66
C ARG A 207 -7.49 -5.22 15.48
N MET A 208 -7.81 -4.82 14.26
CA MET A 208 -9.15 -4.33 13.93
C MET A 208 -10.13 -5.51 13.87
N GLU A 209 -11.35 -5.27 14.32
CA GLU A 209 -12.45 -6.19 14.08
C GLU A 209 -12.63 -6.37 12.56
N ASN A 210 -12.72 -7.60 12.10
CA ASN A 210 -12.78 -7.96 10.67
C ASN A 210 -11.61 -7.41 9.83
N GLY A 211 -10.47 -7.06 10.45
CA GLY A 211 -9.28 -6.62 9.75
C GLY A 211 -8.49 -7.78 9.15
N ARG A 212 -7.81 -7.55 8.02
CA ARG A 212 -6.90 -8.50 7.40
C ARG A 212 -5.50 -8.33 7.98
N ASN A 213 -4.84 -9.42 8.35
CA ASN A 213 -3.43 -9.39 8.74
C ASN A 213 -2.54 -9.18 7.51
N PRO A 214 -1.51 -8.32 7.61
CA PRO A 214 -0.46 -8.24 6.59
C PRO A 214 0.45 -9.46 6.64
N VAL A 215 1.12 -9.78 5.53
CA VAL A 215 2.27 -10.69 5.50
C VAL A 215 3.41 -10.05 6.28
N ARG A 216 3.97 -10.75 7.24
CA ARG A 216 5.09 -10.24 8.07
C ARG A 216 6.41 -10.49 7.35
N VAL A 217 7.23 -9.47 7.19
CA VAL A 217 8.55 -9.54 6.55
C VAL A 217 9.59 -9.09 7.56
N ILE A 218 10.45 -10.00 7.97
CA ILE A 218 11.52 -9.76 8.94
C ILE A 218 12.85 -9.72 8.21
N CYS A 219 13.51 -8.55 8.19
CA CYS A 219 14.87 -8.42 7.65
C CYS A 219 15.88 -8.90 8.72
N ASP A 220 16.44 -10.09 8.51
CA ASP A 220 17.34 -10.75 9.46
C ASP A 220 18.54 -11.37 8.74
N THR A 221 19.55 -10.58 8.47
CA THR A 221 20.73 -10.95 7.70
C THR A 221 21.34 -12.29 8.14
N HIS A 222 21.36 -12.55 9.46
CA HIS A 222 22.06 -13.70 10.04
C HIS A 222 21.17 -14.71 10.75
N LEU A 223 19.84 -14.70 10.53
CA LEU A 223 18.87 -15.56 11.22
C LEU A 223 19.03 -15.54 12.75
N ARG A 224 18.95 -14.35 13.34
CA ARG A 224 19.02 -14.12 14.79
C ARG A 224 17.66 -14.06 15.45
N THR A 225 16.57 -14.06 14.68
CA THR A 225 15.20 -14.10 15.18
C THR A 225 15.02 -15.31 16.09
N PRO A 226 14.62 -15.18 17.35
CA PRO A 226 14.42 -16.32 18.21
C PRO A 226 13.34 -17.26 17.65
N PRO A 227 13.53 -18.58 17.61
CA PRO A 227 12.51 -19.52 17.12
C PRO A 227 11.19 -19.44 17.91
N GLN A 228 11.24 -18.99 19.17
CA GLN A 228 10.07 -18.80 20.04
C GLN A 228 9.43 -17.41 19.91
N ALA A 229 10.00 -16.49 19.11
CA ALA A 229 9.42 -15.17 18.89
C ALA A 229 7.99 -15.26 18.33
N GLN A 230 7.11 -14.35 18.75
CA GLN A 230 5.68 -14.37 18.34
C GLN A 230 5.51 -14.44 16.83
N VAL A 231 6.35 -13.74 16.05
CA VAL A 231 6.29 -13.76 14.58
C VAL A 231 6.62 -15.15 13.98
N VAL A 232 7.38 -15.99 14.68
CA VAL A 232 7.69 -17.37 14.28
C VAL A 232 6.65 -18.32 14.82
N ALA A 233 6.35 -18.24 16.12
CA ALA A 233 5.42 -19.13 16.81
C ALA A 233 3.98 -19.09 16.26
N THR A 234 3.61 -18.04 15.52
CA THR A 234 2.28 -17.88 14.90
C THR A 234 2.35 -17.83 13.37
N ALA A 235 3.41 -18.40 12.77
CA ALA A 235 3.61 -18.33 11.32
C ALA A 235 2.60 -19.18 10.53
N ASP A 236 2.02 -20.19 11.16
CA ASP A 236 0.93 -21.00 10.65
C ASP A 236 -0.40 -20.23 10.53
N GLN A 237 -0.61 -19.18 11.34
CA GLN A 237 -1.82 -18.35 11.36
C GLN A 237 -1.65 -17.06 10.55
N ILE A 238 -0.48 -16.44 10.60
CA ILE A 238 -0.16 -15.21 9.91
C ILE A 238 1.09 -15.42 9.06
N PRO A 239 1.00 -15.36 7.73
CA PRO A 239 2.15 -15.59 6.84
C PRO A 239 3.36 -14.75 7.24
N THR A 240 4.52 -15.41 7.39
CA THR A 240 5.76 -14.78 7.85
C THR A 240 6.91 -15.14 6.91
N ILE A 241 7.60 -14.12 6.44
CA ILE A 241 8.78 -14.20 5.59
C ILE A 241 9.99 -13.75 6.39
N LEU A 242 11.02 -14.61 6.49
CA LEU A 242 12.33 -14.25 6.99
C LEU A 242 13.26 -13.99 5.80
N ALA A 243 13.65 -12.74 5.60
CA ALA A 243 14.60 -12.32 4.58
C ALA A 243 16.01 -12.35 5.17
N THR A 244 16.88 -13.22 4.64
CA THR A 244 18.19 -13.50 5.24
C THR A 244 19.30 -13.68 4.19
N CYS A 245 20.55 -13.50 4.59
CA CYS A 245 21.73 -13.87 3.82
C CYS A 245 22.33 -15.21 4.28
N CYS A 246 21.76 -15.82 5.32
CA CYS A 246 22.21 -17.11 5.84
C CYS A 246 21.80 -18.23 4.89
N ALA A 247 22.76 -18.85 4.22
CA ALA A 247 22.55 -19.96 3.28
C ALA A 247 22.54 -21.35 3.95
N ASP A 248 22.73 -21.44 5.27
CA ASP A 248 22.77 -22.69 6.03
C ASP A 248 21.39 -23.37 6.07
N PRO A 249 21.21 -24.54 5.43
CA PRO A 249 19.91 -25.20 5.34
C PRO A 249 19.39 -25.69 6.70
N GLU A 250 20.27 -26.07 7.62
CA GLU A 250 19.85 -26.57 8.94
C GLU A 250 19.26 -25.44 9.78
N ARG A 251 19.88 -24.27 9.73
CA ARG A 251 19.35 -23.07 10.38
C ARG A 251 18.05 -22.60 9.77
N GLN A 252 17.94 -22.62 8.44
CA GLN A 252 16.70 -22.26 7.74
C GLN A 252 15.55 -23.24 8.07
N ALA A 253 15.85 -24.54 8.15
CA ALA A 253 14.86 -25.59 8.42
C ALA A 253 14.13 -25.40 9.74
N VAL A 254 14.72 -24.74 10.74
CA VAL A 254 14.07 -24.43 12.02
C VAL A 254 12.83 -23.55 11.78
N TYR A 255 12.97 -22.49 10.98
CA TYR A 255 11.90 -21.54 10.69
C TYR A 255 10.89 -22.10 9.68
N GLN A 256 11.36 -22.86 8.68
CA GLN A 256 10.49 -23.50 7.70
C GLN A 256 9.55 -24.53 8.37
N ARG A 257 10.05 -25.30 9.35
CA ARG A 257 9.20 -26.21 10.15
C ARG A 257 8.19 -25.49 11.01
N ALA A 258 8.46 -24.25 11.40
CA ALA A 258 7.51 -23.40 12.12
C ALA A 258 6.48 -22.71 11.19
N GLY A 259 6.54 -22.95 9.87
CA GLY A 259 5.63 -22.37 8.88
C GLY A 259 6.10 -21.04 8.27
N CYS A 260 7.31 -20.58 8.61
CA CYS A 260 7.88 -19.40 7.95
C CYS A 260 8.40 -19.72 6.56
N GLN A 261 8.21 -18.79 5.64
CA GLN A 261 8.97 -18.77 4.38
C GLN A 261 10.34 -18.14 4.63
N VAL A 262 11.41 -18.78 4.19
CA VAL A 262 12.77 -18.23 4.29
C VAL A 262 13.24 -17.82 2.91
N LEU A 263 13.50 -16.53 2.70
CA LEU A 263 14.07 -15.98 1.48
C LEU A 263 15.56 -15.74 1.68
N CYS A 264 16.40 -16.60 1.08
CA CYS A 264 17.83 -16.36 1.02
C CYS A 264 18.12 -15.33 -0.08
N LEU A 265 18.76 -14.23 0.29
CA LEU A 265 19.03 -13.07 -0.55
C LEU A 265 20.51 -12.69 -0.48
N ASN A 266 20.97 -11.89 -1.43
CA ASN A 266 22.33 -11.38 -1.42
C ASN A 266 22.54 -10.43 -0.24
N GLU A 267 23.77 -10.38 0.21
CA GLU A 267 24.23 -9.37 1.17
C GLU A 267 24.69 -8.11 0.43
N LYS A 268 24.29 -6.94 0.95
CA LYS A 268 24.75 -5.66 0.49
C LYS A 268 25.04 -4.76 1.69
N SER A 269 26.27 -4.24 1.79
CA SER A 269 26.71 -3.40 2.92
C SER A 269 26.45 -4.00 4.30
N GLY A 270 26.66 -5.32 4.46
CA GLY A 270 26.46 -6.05 5.73
C GLY A 270 25.00 -6.37 6.07
N HIS A 271 24.07 -6.15 5.14
CA HIS A 271 22.64 -6.37 5.33
C HIS A 271 22.00 -7.07 4.13
N VAL A 272 20.78 -7.56 4.31
CA VAL A 272 19.94 -8.06 3.20
C VAL A 272 19.79 -6.99 2.12
N ASP A 273 20.01 -7.36 0.84
CA ASP A 273 19.73 -6.48 -0.28
C ASP A 273 18.23 -6.19 -0.38
N LEU A 274 17.83 -5.00 0.06
CA LEU A 274 16.42 -4.57 0.09
C LEU A 274 15.83 -4.39 -1.32
N ARG A 275 16.62 -4.07 -2.34
CA ARG A 275 16.13 -3.99 -3.72
C ARG A 275 15.76 -5.37 -4.24
N GLN A 276 16.63 -6.35 -4.02
CA GLN A 276 16.34 -7.76 -4.35
C GLN A 276 15.14 -8.28 -3.57
N LEU A 277 15.00 -7.91 -2.29
CA LEU A 277 13.83 -8.24 -1.49
C LEU A 277 12.54 -7.69 -2.12
N MET A 278 12.51 -6.41 -2.53
CA MET A 278 11.32 -5.82 -3.17
C MET A 278 10.95 -6.56 -4.47
N GLU A 279 11.93 -6.97 -5.28
CA GLU A 279 11.67 -7.75 -6.50
C GLU A 279 11.07 -9.12 -6.19
N ARG A 280 11.55 -9.80 -5.14
CA ARG A 280 11.00 -11.09 -4.71
C ARG A 280 9.57 -10.94 -4.19
N LEU A 281 9.32 -9.96 -3.33
CA LEU A 281 7.98 -9.68 -2.78
C LEU A 281 6.98 -9.30 -3.89
N GLY A 282 7.41 -8.51 -4.88
CA GLY A 282 6.56 -8.17 -6.02
C GLY A 282 6.14 -9.40 -6.83
N ARG A 283 7.04 -10.36 -7.07
CA ARG A 283 6.72 -11.64 -7.74
C ARG A 283 5.74 -12.49 -6.95
N GLU A 284 5.69 -12.33 -5.63
CA GLU A 284 4.74 -13.01 -4.73
C GLU A 284 3.43 -12.21 -4.55
N GLN A 285 3.18 -11.22 -5.43
CA GLN A 285 1.98 -10.37 -5.43
C GLN A 285 1.79 -9.57 -4.14
N ILE A 286 2.87 -9.26 -3.44
CA ILE A 286 2.86 -8.29 -2.35
C ILE A 286 3.06 -6.92 -2.97
N ASP A 287 1.97 -6.19 -3.17
CA ASP A 287 1.93 -4.90 -3.88
C ASP A 287 2.36 -3.71 -3.00
N SER A 288 2.36 -3.90 -1.68
CA SER A 288 2.59 -2.81 -0.73
C SER A 288 3.20 -3.28 0.58
N ILE A 289 4.07 -2.45 1.15
CA ILE A 289 4.75 -2.68 2.42
C ILE A 289 4.57 -1.48 3.35
N LEU A 290 4.06 -1.74 4.55
CA LEU A 290 4.18 -0.82 5.68
C LEU A 290 5.50 -1.11 6.38
N LEU A 291 6.49 -0.24 6.21
CA LEU A 291 7.78 -0.35 6.88
C LEU A 291 7.67 0.27 8.28
N GLU A 292 7.62 -0.59 9.30
CA GLU A 292 7.64 -0.21 10.72
C GLU A 292 9.01 -0.53 11.34
N GLY A 293 10.08 -0.19 10.65
CA GLY A 293 11.45 -0.46 11.07
C GLY A 293 11.97 0.45 12.17
N GLY A 294 13.09 0.05 12.78
CA GLY A 294 13.93 0.96 13.55
C GLY A 294 14.78 1.86 12.63
N GLY A 295 15.47 2.84 13.23
CA GLY A 295 16.21 3.86 12.48
C GLY A 295 17.21 3.32 11.46
N THR A 296 17.90 2.24 11.77
CA THR A 296 18.86 1.58 10.87
C THR A 296 18.20 1.04 9.59
N LEU A 297 17.07 0.33 9.72
CA LEU A 297 16.36 -0.21 8.56
C LEU A 297 15.69 0.90 7.75
N ASN A 298 15.16 1.93 8.42
CA ASN A 298 14.58 3.09 7.76
C ASN A 298 15.63 3.85 6.93
N TRP A 299 16.84 4.03 7.46
CA TRP A 299 17.95 4.62 6.71
C TRP A 299 18.31 3.77 5.49
N ALA A 300 18.55 2.47 5.67
CA ALA A 300 18.89 1.56 4.58
C ALA A 300 17.81 1.55 3.48
N ALA A 301 16.54 1.65 3.84
CA ALA A 301 15.43 1.72 2.90
C ALA A 301 15.41 3.03 2.09
N LEU A 302 15.71 4.16 2.73
CA LEU A 302 15.87 5.46 2.04
C LEU A 302 17.10 5.44 1.13
N GLU A 303 18.27 5.02 1.63
CA GLU A 303 19.52 4.99 0.88
C GLU A 303 19.43 4.10 -0.37
N CYS A 304 18.72 2.99 -0.30
CA CYS A 304 18.53 2.12 -1.47
C CYS A 304 17.37 2.53 -2.40
N GLY A 305 16.64 3.61 -2.09
CA GLY A 305 15.63 4.18 -2.98
C GLY A 305 14.33 3.40 -3.07
N ILE A 306 13.94 2.66 -2.01
CA ILE A 306 12.71 1.83 -2.05
C ILE A 306 11.51 2.47 -1.38
N VAL A 307 11.63 3.63 -0.73
CA VAL A 307 10.53 4.28 0.00
C VAL A 307 9.82 5.29 -0.90
N GLN A 308 8.52 5.16 -1.08
CA GLN A 308 7.70 6.12 -1.84
C GLN A 308 7.01 7.13 -0.94
N GLN A 309 6.67 6.73 0.29
CA GLN A 309 5.91 7.57 1.22
C GLN A 309 6.47 7.48 2.63
N VAL A 310 6.35 8.58 3.37
CA VAL A 310 6.61 8.64 4.81
C VAL A 310 5.32 8.96 5.54
N GLN A 311 5.06 8.28 6.66
CA GLN A 311 4.00 8.54 7.62
C GLN A 311 4.63 8.82 8.98
N ALA A 312 4.80 10.08 9.34
CA ALA A 312 5.36 10.53 10.60
C ALA A 312 4.25 10.83 11.60
N TYR A 313 4.12 10.02 12.65
CA TYR A 313 3.22 10.28 13.78
C TYR A 313 4.01 11.01 14.86
N ILE A 314 3.63 12.23 15.19
CA ILE A 314 4.36 13.11 16.11
C ILE A 314 3.51 13.33 17.36
N ALA A 315 4.00 12.84 18.49
CA ALA A 315 3.35 13.06 19.79
C ALA A 315 3.79 14.39 20.42
N PRO A 316 2.91 15.14 21.09
CA PRO A 316 3.24 16.36 21.80
C PRO A 316 3.97 16.07 23.12
N LYS A 317 5.12 15.38 23.02
CA LYS A 317 5.96 14.95 24.13
C LYS A 317 7.42 15.26 23.84
N LEU A 318 8.24 15.34 24.88
CA LEU A 318 9.69 15.45 24.79
C LEU A 318 10.32 14.34 25.65
N PHE A 319 11.21 13.54 25.08
CA PHE A 319 11.92 12.49 25.79
C PHE A 319 13.36 12.89 26.15
N GLY A 320 14.01 13.70 25.30
CA GLY A 320 15.43 14.01 25.44
C GLY A 320 16.34 12.78 25.28
N GLY A 321 17.54 12.88 25.83
CA GLY A 321 18.53 11.79 25.80
C GLY A 321 19.38 11.80 24.53
N ARG A 322 20.73 11.90 24.69
CA ARG A 322 21.67 11.88 23.57
C ARG A 322 21.56 10.59 22.77
N ASP A 323 21.50 9.46 23.48
CA ASP A 323 21.55 8.10 22.91
C ASP A 323 20.13 7.49 22.72
N ALA A 324 19.08 8.29 22.95
CA ALA A 324 17.72 7.88 22.69
C ALA A 324 17.49 7.76 21.18
N LYS A 325 16.92 6.62 20.75
CA LYS A 325 16.75 6.24 19.35
C LYS A 325 15.90 7.22 18.56
N THR A 326 16.29 7.45 17.30
CA THR A 326 15.59 8.32 16.34
C THR A 326 14.94 7.49 15.22
N PRO A 327 13.95 8.04 14.48
CA PRO A 327 13.26 7.29 13.44
C PRO A 327 14.15 6.96 12.22
N VAL A 328 15.19 7.75 11.95
CA VAL A 328 16.15 7.53 10.87
C VAL A 328 17.55 7.70 11.44
N GLU A 329 18.33 6.64 11.39
CA GLU A 329 19.71 6.56 11.88
C GLU A 329 20.67 6.33 10.71
N GLY A 330 21.76 5.59 10.92
CA GLY A 330 22.75 5.27 9.88
C GLY A 330 23.81 6.34 9.72
N VAL A 331 24.48 6.38 8.56
CA VAL A 331 25.60 7.32 8.30
C VAL A 331 25.10 8.76 8.16
N GLY A 332 23.86 8.94 7.69
CA GLY A 332 23.30 10.25 7.41
C GLY A 332 23.78 10.85 6.09
N VAL A 333 23.25 12.04 5.77
CA VAL A 333 23.66 12.80 4.58
C VAL A 333 24.81 13.73 4.92
N PRO A 334 25.76 13.97 4.00
CA PRO A 334 26.95 14.78 4.28
C PRO A 334 26.66 16.29 4.39
N ALA A 335 25.55 16.76 3.79
CA ALA A 335 25.16 18.17 3.82
C ALA A 335 23.63 18.30 3.66
N PRO A 336 23.01 19.42 4.10
CA PRO A 336 21.57 19.63 3.96
C PRO A 336 21.07 19.53 2.51
N ASP A 337 21.85 19.91 1.53
CA ASP A 337 21.48 19.83 0.10
C ASP A 337 21.40 18.40 -0.43
N ASN A 338 21.96 17.42 0.28
CA ASN A 338 21.90 16.01 -0.03
C ASN A 338 20.71 15.30 0.64
N ALA A 339 19.85 16.03 1.35
CA ALA A 339 18.72 15.44 2.06
C ALA A 339 17.70 14.82 1.10
N PHE A 340 17.07 13.72 1.54
CA PHE A 340 15.84 13.22 0.95
C PHE A 340 14.76 14.25 1.18
N ARG A 341 14.20 14.82 0.12
CA ARG A 341 13.15 15.83 0.23
C ARG A 341 11.78 15.17 0.36
N LEU A 342 10.90 15.84 1.09
CA LEU A 342 9.52 15.42 1.25
C LEU A 342 8.61 16.42 0.54
N LYS A 343 7.72 15.93 -0.33
CA LYS A 343 6.77 16.76 -1.08
C LYS A 343 5.34 16.28 -0.88
N ASN A 344 4.38 17.06 -1.35
CA ASN A 344 2.94 16.78 -1.27
C ASN A 344 2.49 16.43 0.16
N SER A 345 3.07 17.13 1.14
CA SER A 345 2.80 16.85 2.55
C SER A 345 1.37 17.19 2.93
N ARG A 346 0.70 16.23 3.59
CA ARG A 346 -0.61 16.39 4.21
C ARG A 346 -0.48 16.26 5.71
N LEU A 347 -1.16 17.11 6.45
CA LEU A 347 -1.18 17.11 7.92
C LEU A 347 -2.59 16.77 8.39
N GLU A 348 -2.67 15.79 9.28
CA GLU A 348 -3.91 15.37 9.93
C GLU A 348 -3.71 15.34 11.46
N ARG A 349 -4.73 15.74 12.22
CA ARG A 349 -4.71 15.63 13.69
C ARG A 349 -5.42 14.35 14.12
N LEU A 350 -4.71 13.51 14.86
CA LEU A 350 -5.20 12.24 15.39
C LEU A 350 -5.28 12.30 16.93
N GLY A 351 -6.34 12.91 17.44
CA GLY A 351 -6.43 13.25 18.86
C GLY A 351 -5.45 14.36 19.21
N GLU A 352 -4.48 14.09 20.09
CA GLU A 352 -3.43 15.05 20.45
C GLU A 352 -2.21 14.96 19.51
N ASP A 353 -2.05 13.83 18.79
CA ASP A 353 -0.92 13.60 17.88
C ASP A 353 -1.14 14.24 16.51
N LEU A 354 -0.05 14.46 15.80
CA LEU A 354 -0.05 14.90 14.41
C LEU A 354 0.44 13.77 13.51
N LEU A 355 -0.26 13.52 12.41
CA LEU A 355 0.22 12.70 11.31
C LEU A 355 0.65 13.61 10.17
N ILE A 356 1.87 13.45 9.70
CA ILE A 356 2.37 14.05 8.47
C ILE A 356 2.63 12.93 7.48
N GLU A 357 1.89 12.93 6.37
CA GLU A 357 2.12 12.05 5.23
C GLU A 357 2.78 12.84 4.11
N SER A 358 3.87 12.30 3.56
CA SER A 358 4.63 12.95 2.50
C SER A 358 5.18 11.94 1.51
N GLU A 359 5.33 12.33 0.26
CA GLU A 359 6.03 11.56 -0.76
C GLU A 359 7.53 11.84 -0.67
N VAL A 360 8.34 10.79 -0.90
CA VAL A 360 9.80 10.92 -0.89
C VAL A 360 10.31 11.31 -2.27
N GLU A 361 11.06 12.40 -2.32
CA GLU A 361 11.80 12.82 -3.50
C GLU A 361 13.28 12.52 -3.28
N TYR A 362 13.80 11.61 -4.07
CA TYR A 362 15.22 11.27 -4.01
C TYR A 362 16.08 12.34 -4.69
N PRO A 363 17.25 12.70 -4.12
CA PRO A 363 18.17 13.57 -4.83
C PRO A 363 18.52 12.92 -6.18
N CYS A 364 18.51 13.72 -7.27
CA CYS A 364 18.97 13.24 -8.55
C CYS A 364 20.36 12.63 -8.37
N SER A 365 20.50 11.32 -8.64
CA SER A 365 21.81 10.73 -8.78
C SER A 365 22.50 11.52 -9.89
N GLN A 366 23.54 12.30 -9.55
CA GLN A 366 24.49 12.69 -10.56
C GLN A 366 25.08 11.38 -11.09
N GLU A 367 24.64 11.00 -12.28
CA GLU A 367 25.29 9.93 -13.03
C GLU A 367 26.75 10.35 -13.20
N SER A 368 27.62 9.71 -12.43
CA SER A 368 29.06 9.79 -12.59
C SER A 368 29.53 8.59 -13.40
#